data_b80b2027ddda5357cdebb6e58710a2b1
#
_entry.id   b80b2027ddda5357cdebb6e58710a2b1
#
_cell.length_a   1.000
_cell.length_b   1.000
_cell.length_c   1.000
_cell.angle_alpha   90.00
_cell.angle_beta   90.00
_cell.angle_gamma   90.00
#
_symmetry.space_group_name_H-M   'P 1'
#
loop_
_entity.id
_entity.type
_entity.pdbx_description
1 polymer ?
#
loop_
_entity_poly.entity_id
_entity_poly.type
_entity_poly.pdbx_seq_one_letter_code
_entity_poly.pdbx_strand_id
1 'polypeptide(L)'
;YATLPATPGCEHLPAIGLIAHMDTTPDMTGKDVKPQIIHYTGGDVVLNREQNIVMEAAQFPELQKFVGQDLVCSDGTTLLGADDKAGIAIILQAVEELLAEKAPHGRICLGFTPDEEIGMGASFFDVAGFGADFAYTLDGGDITDYEYETFNAAKTVVTINGFSIHPGTSKDKMRNALLIAMEYNALLPALETPAHTEGYEGFFHLQEMHGKAERATLEYIVRDHDMKRFQERKAMMDKAAEQIDRRWGAGTAVVDTQDQYYNMYEVLKDHMEIIELAEAAMKAAGVEHPTHSPIRGGTDGSMLTYKGLLCPNLPSAGHNAHGRYEYAPVESLKTGVKIVKSLVAPQLVERVIGKKE
;
A
#
# COMPACT_ATOMS: atom_id res chain seq x y z
N TYR A 1 -5.29 5.24 -19.97
CA TYR A 1 -4.62 4.06 -20.54
C TYR A 1 -3.87 4.41 -21.80
N ALA A 2 -2.73 3.75 -22.03
CA ALA A 2 -1.98 3.80 -23.26
C ALA A 2 -1.43 2.38 -23.59
N THR A 3 -1.11 2.16 -24.85
CA THR A 3 -0.58 0.85 -25.28
C THR A 3 0.59 1.04 -26.24
N LEU A 4 1.68 0.35 -25.98
CA LEU A 4 2.80 0.17 -26.90
C LEU A 4 2.59 -1.17 -27.62
N PRO A 5 2.36 -1.20 -28.94
CA PRO A 5 2.25 -2.45 -29.69
C PRO A 5 3.53 -3.27 -29.58
N ALA A 6 3.43 -4.60 -29.64
CA ALA A 6 4.60 -5.46 -29.70
C ALA A 6 5.48 -5.08 -30.92
N THR A 7 6.80 -5.15 -30.76
CA THR A 7 7.74 -5.00 -31.87
C THR A 7 7.66 -6.23 -32.78
N PRO A 8 7.99 -6.08 -34.09
CA PRO A 8 7.94 -7.20 -35.04
C PRO A 8 8.72 -8.42 -34.53
N GLY A 9 8.04 -9.57 -34.51
CA GLY A 9 8.58 -10.85 -34.04
C GLY A 9 8.38 -11.12 -32.54
N CYS A 10 7.80 -10.16 -31.75
CA CYS A 10 7.51 -10.31 -30.34
C CYS A 10 6.01 -10.39 -30.03
N GLU A 11 5.15 -10.57 -31.06
CA GLU A 11 3.68 -10.61 -30.91
C GLU A 11 3.18 -11.84 -30.15
N HIS A 12 4.01 -12.87 -30.02
CA HIS A 12 3.72 -14.10 -29.28
C HIS A 12 3.94 -13.96 -27.77
N LEU A 13 4.59 -12.88 -27.33
CA LEU A 13 4.84 -12.64 -25.92
C LEU A 13 3.57 -12.13 -25.22
N PRO A 14 3.41 -12.42 -23.91
CA PRO A 14 2.30 -11.88 -23.15
C PRO A 14 2.31 -10.36 -23.13
N ALA A 15 1.13 -9.76 -23.08
CA ALA A 15 0.95 -8.34 -22.87
C ALA A 15 1.18 -8.01 -21.38
N ILE A 16 2.17 -7.19 -21.09
CA ILE A 16 2.53 -6.81 -19.71
C ILE A 16 1.96 -5.43 -19.40
N GLY A 17 1.22 -5.34 -18.30
CA GLY A 17 0.73 -4.08 -17.76
C GLY A 17 1.74 -3.42 -16.81
N LEU A 18 1.87 -2.10 -16.89
CA LEU A 18 2.64 -1.26 -15.96
C LEU A 18 1.68 -0.19 -15.43
N ILE A 19 1.53 -0.12 -14.14
CA ILE A 19 0.53 0.71 -13.48
C ILE A 19 1.20 1.55 -12.38
N ALA A 20 0.77 2.80 -12.23
CA ALA A 20 1.18 3.71 -11.17
C ALA A 20 0.02 4.67 -10.87
N HIS A 21 -0.10 5.19 -9.64
CA HIS A 21 -1.17 6.11 -9.32
C HIS A 21 -0.76 7.57 -9.45
N MET A 22 -1.76 8.44 -9.69
CA MET A 22 -1.54 9.87 -9.97
C MET A 22 -1.81 10.77 -8.77
N ASP A 23 -2.67 10.33 -7.86
CA ASP A 23 -3.06 11.07 -6.67
C ASP A 23 -1.95 11.03 -5.60
N THR A 24 -2.16 11.74 -4.53
CA THR A 24 -1.31 11.75 -3.34
C THR A 24 -2.17 11.71 -2.11
N THR A 25 -1.61 11.17 -1.03
CA THR A 25 -2.30 11.07 0.25
C THR A 25 -2.94 12.38 0.70
N PRO A 26 -4.13 12.35 1.33
CA PRO A 26 -4.72 13.53 1.97
C PRO A 26 -4.05 13.93 3.29
N ASP A 27 -3.14 13.11 3.83
CA ASP A 27 -2.52 13.31 5.15
C ASP A 27 -1.59 14.54 5.18
N MET A 28 -0.99 14.88 4.06
CA MET A 28 -0.10 16.04 3.90
C MET A 28 -0.45 16.79 2.63
N THR A 29 -0.39 18.13 2.68
CA THR A 29 -0.68 18.96 1.49
C THR A 29 0.30 18.69 0.36
N GLY A 30 -0.23 18.48 -0.85
CA GLY A 30 0.50 18.42 -2.12
C GLY A 30 0.35 19.69 -2.96
N LYS A 31 -0.10 20.81 -2.36
CA LYS A 31 -0.31 22.06 -3.08
C LYS A 31 0.96 22.87 -3.16
N ASP A 32 1.33 23.29 -4.38
CA ASP A 32 2.47 24.16 -4.66
C ASP A 32 3.81 23.52 -4.22
N VAL A 33 3.98 22.22 -4.51
CA VAL A 33 5.21 21.46 -4.21
C VAL A 33 6.42 22.16 -4.82
N LYS A 34 7.47 22.31 -4.02
CA LYS A 34 8.76 22.89 -4.44
C LYS A 34 9.83 21.80 -4.43
N PRO A 35 9.98 21.03 -5.51
CA PRO A 35 10.99 19.99 -5.58
C PRO A 35 12.39 20.58 -5.64
N GLN A 36 13.33 19.88 -5.01
CA GLN A 36 14.75 20.21 -5.03
C GLN A 36 15.58 18.94 -5.13
N ILE A 37 16.78 19.06 -5.69
CA ILE A 37 17.76 17.99 -5.72
C ILE A 37 18.87 18.34 -4.73
N ILE A 38 19.11 17.43 -3.78
CA ILE A 38 20.10 17.61 -2.73
C ILE A 38 21.17 16.53 -2.89
N HIS A 39 22.43 16.93 -3.12
CA HIS A 39 23.55 15.99 -3.06
C HIS A 39 23.81 15.60 -1.61
N TYR A 40 23.55 14.33 -1.27
CA TYR A 40 23.62 13.85 0.09
C TYR A 40 25.03 13.38 0.44
N THR A 41 25.66 14.06 1.39
CA THR A 41 27.03 13.76 1.84
C THR A 41 27.10 13.10 3.22
N GLY A 42 25.94 12.69 3.75
CA GLY A 42 25.81 12.14 5.11
C GLY A 42 25.32 13.19 6.12
N GLY A 43 24.83 12.70 7.27
CA GLY A 43 24.26 13.53 8.32
C GLY A 43 22.83 14.01 8.00
N ASP A 44 22.42 15.11 8.61
CA ASP A 44 21.09 15.66 8.46
C ASP A 44 20.88 16.36 7.12
N VAL A 45 19.68 16.27 6.55
CA VAL A 45 19.30 16.93 5.31
C VAL A 45 18.44 18.16 5.61
N VAL A 46 18.96 19.33 5.33
CA VAL A 46 18.21 20.59 5.53
C VAL A 46 17.31 20.83 4.32
N LEU A 47 16.01 20.63 4.50
CA LEU A 47 15.01 20.86 3.46
C LEU A 47 14.62 22.33 3.33
N ASN A 48 14.50 23.04 4.47
CA ASN A 48 14.14 24.45 4.49
C ASN A 48 14.83 25.18 5.65
N ARG A 49 15.74 26.09 5.33
CA ARG A 49 16.50 26.85 6.33
C ARG A 49 15.63 27.89 7.04
N GLU A 50 14.72 28.54 6.30
CA GLU A 50 13.88 29.62 6.86
C GLU A 50 12.87 29.09 7.88
N GLN A 51 12.32 27.91 7.61
CA GLN A 51 11.34 27.26 8.50
C GLN A 51 11.97 26.21 9.44
N ASN A 52 13.29 26.07 9.39
CA ASN A 52 14.03 25.08 10.19
C ASN A 52 13.49 23.65 10.00
N ILE A 53 13.20 23.26 8.74
CA ILE A 53 12.76 21.89 8.43
C ILE A 53 14.00 21.07 8.08
N VAL A 54 14.28 20.08 8.91
CA VAL A 54 15.45 19.22 8.81
C VAL A 54 15.00 17.76 8.89
N MET A 55 15.44 16.94 7.94
CA MET A 55 15.31 15.49 7.99
C MET A 55 16.54 14.95 8.72
N GLU A 56 16.35 14.58 9.98
CA GLU A 56 17.43 14.17 10.88
C GLU A 56 17.86 12.72 10.57
N ALA A 57 19.13 12.50 10.29
CA ALA A 57 19.68 11.16 9.99
C ALA A 57 19.51 10.18 11.16
N ALA A 58 19.41 10.68 12.39
CA ALA A 58 19.13 9.84 13.55
C ALA A 58 17.69 9.28 13.58
N GLN A 59 16.74 10.02 12.99
CA GLN A 59 15.35 9.60 12.85
C GLN A 59 15.17 8.69 11.61
N PHE A 60 15.95 8.92 10.56
CA PHE A 60 15.88 8.22 9.28
C PHE A 60 17.23 7.55 8.95
N PRO A 61 17.64 6.48 9.67
CA PRO A 61 18.95 5.85 9.51
C PRO A 61 19.17 5.22 8.13
N GLU A 62 18.11 4.90 7.38
CA GLU A 62 18.16 4.40 6.00
C GLU A 62 18.80 5.40 5.02
N LEU A 63 18.78 6.70 5.29
CA LEU A 63 19.49 7.72 4.51
C LEU A 63 20.97 7.37 4.31
N GLN A 64 21.57 6.67 5.27
CA GLN A 64 22.97 6.29 5.20
C GLN A 64 23.32 5.43 3.96
N LYS A 65 22.34 4.71 3.41
CA LYS A 65 22.50 3.93 2.17
C LYS A 65 22.80 4.81 0.94
N PHE A 66 22.42 6.09 1.00
CA PHE A 66 22.42 7.01 -0.14
C PHE A 66 23.52 8.07 -0.08
N VAL A 67 24.51 7.93 0.81
CA VAL A 67 25.65 8.85 0.89
C VAL A 67 26.40 8.88 -0.46
N GLY A 68 26.62 10.09 -0.98
CA GLY A 68 27.22 10.34 -2.30
C GLY A 68 26.23 10.32 -3.47
N GLN A 69 24.93 10.21 -3.20
CA GLN A 69 23.88 10.25 -4.23
C GLN A 69 23.06 11.54 -4.17
N ASP A 70 22.35 11.83 -5.24
CA ASP A 70 21.41 12.92 -5.31
C ASP A 70 20.02 12.44 -4.87
N LEU A 71 19.40 13.20 -3.95
CA LEU A 71 18.04 12.94 -3.45
C LEU A 71 17.09 13.98 -4.02
N VAL A 72 15.99 13.56 -4.60
CA VAL A 72 14.84 14.42 -4.89
C VAL A 72 14.02 14.56 -3.63
N CYS A 73 13.78 15.79 -3.17
CA CYS A 73 12.98 16.09 -1.98
C CYS A 73 12.04 17.28 -2.27
N SER A 74 11.04 17.51 -1.41
CA SER A 74 10.36 18.81 -1.34
C SER A 74 11.14 19.77 -0.41
N ASP A 75 10.68 21.03 -0.30
CA ASP A 75 11.19 21.96 0.72
C ASP A 75 10.61 21.67 2.13
N GLY A 76 9.91 20.57 2.31
CA GLY A 76 9.29 20.13 3.56
C GLY A 76 8.05 20.93 3.99
N THR A 77 7.62 21.93 3.21
CA THR A 77 6.33 22.61 3.45
C THR A 77 5.16 21.79 2.92
N THR A 78 5.43 20.83 2.03
CA THR A 78 4.48 19.88 1.44
C THR A 78 5.11 18.49 1.44
N LEU A 79 4.32 17.45 1.11
CA LEU A 79 4.88 16.19 0.63
C LEU A 79 5.64 16.42 -0.69
N LEU A 80 6.41 15.42 -1.15
CA LEU A 80 7.02 15.43 -2.49
C LEU A 80 6.05 14.87 -3.54
N GLY A 81 5.34 13.79 -3.21
CA GLY A 81 4.50 13.00 -4.11
C GLY A 81 5.33 12.01 -4.95
N ALA A 82 6.45 11.53 -4.41
CA ALA A 82 7.17 10.40 -5.01
C ALA A 82 6.31 9.15 -5.01
N ASP A 83 5.50 9.00 -4.00
CA ASP A 83 4.37 8.09 -3.93
C ASP A 83 3.15 8.73 -4.62
N ASP A 84 2.74 8.32 -5.88
CA ASP A 84 3.52 7.36 -6.70
C ASP A 84 3.94 7.96 -8.06
N LYS A 85 4.26 9.27 -8.09
CA LYS A 85 4.79 9.90 -9.32
C LYS A 85 6.19 9.40 -9.68
N ALA A 86 6.89 8.75 -8.74
CA ALA A 86 8.14 8.08 -9.04
C ALA A 86 7.90 6.87 -9.95
N GLY A 87 6.88 6.05 -9.67
CA GLY A 87 6.46 4.96 -10.55
C GLY A 87 6.07 5.46 -11.94
N ILE A 88 5.28 6.55 -12.02
CA ILE A 88 4.95 7.19 -13.31
C ILE A 88 6.21 7.59 -14.08
N ALA A 89 7.16 8.25 -13.39
CA ALA A 89 8.41 8.71 -14.02
C ALA A 89 9.26 7.54 -14.52
N ILE A 90 9.38 6.46 -13.72
CA ILE A 90 10.09 5.24 -14.10
C ILE A 90 9.47 4.60 -15.34
N ILE A 91 8.14 4.44 -15.36
CA ILE A 91 7.40 3.85 -16.50
C ILE A 91 7.63 4.67 -17.77
N LEU A 92 7.39 5.99 -17.69
CA LEU A 92 7.49 6.85 -18.87
C LEU A 92 8.91 6.94 -19.39
N GLN A 93 9.92 7.03 -18.52
CA GLN A 93 11.32 7.04 -18.91
C GLN A 93 11.75 5.71 -19.55
N ALA A 94 11.31 4.59 -19.01
CA ALA A 94 11.58 3.27 -19.60
C ALA A 94 10.98 3.15 -21.00
N VAL A 95 9.75 3.61 -21.21
CA VAL A 95 9.09 3.63 -22.50
C VAL A 95 9.81 4.53 -23.50
N GLU A 96 10.23 5.73 -23.08
CA GLU A 96 11.00 6.65 -23.91
C GLU A 96 12.32 6.01 -24.38
N GLU A 97 13.05 5.37 -23.47
CA GLU A 97 14.30 4.68 -23.80
C GLU A 97 14.09 3.49 -24.72
N LEU A 98 13.06 2.64 -24.48
CA LEU A 98 12.72 1.52 -25.38
C LEU A 98 12.44 1.99 -26.79
N LEU A 99 11.71 3.09 -26.96
CA LEU A 99 11.40 3.68 -28.26
C LEU A 99 12.65 4.27 -28.94
N ALA A 100 13.47 5.00 -28.19
CA ALA A 100 14.70 5.62 -28.73
C ALA A 100 15.72 4.57 -29.15
N GLU A 101 15.90 3.52 -28.37
CA GLU A 101 16.80 2.40 -28.66
C GLU A 101 16.24 1.41 -29.68
N LYS A 102 14.93 1.50 -30.00
CA LYS A 102 14.19 0.50 -30.79
C LYS A 102 14.36 -0.90 -30.21
N ALA A 103 14.35 -0.99 -28.88
CA ALA A 103 14.51 -2.26 -28.17
C ALA A 103 13.33 -3.19 -28.44
N PRO A 104 13.53 -4.49 -28.65
CA PRO A 104 12.44 -5.44 -28.86
C PRO A 104 11.66 -5.63 -27.54
N HIS A 105 10.33 -5.70 -27.66
CA HIS A 105 9.41 -5.95 -26.53
C HIS A 105 8.07 -6.54 -27.02
N GLY A 106 7.36 -7.27 -26.15
CA GLY A 106 5.98 -7.64 -26.33
C GLY A 106 5.04 -6.43 -26.24
N ARG A 107 3.73 -6.65 -26.23
CA ARG A 107 2.75 -5.57 -25.99
C ARG A 107 2.90 -5.05 -24.57
N ILE A 108 3.00 -3.73 -24.39
CA ILE A 108 3.05 -3.06 -23.08
C ILE A 108 1.79 -2.21 -22.92
N CYS A 109 1.05 -2.44 -21.84
CA CYS A 109 -0.14 -1.68 -21.48
C CYS A 109 0.20 -0.75 -20.31
N LEU A 110 -0.08 0.55 -20.44
CA LEU A 110 0.18 1.56 -19.42
C LEU A 110 -1.13 1.98 -18.79
N GLY A 111 -1.21 1.94 -17.45
CA GLY A 111 -2.34 2.39 -16.66
C GLY A 111 -1.92 3.42 -15.63
N PHE A 112 -2.62 4.56 -15.57
CA PHE A 112 -2.43 5.52 -14.50
C PHE A 112 -3.74 5.70 -13.77
N THR A 113 -3.76 5.37 -12.47
CA THR A 113 -4.95 5.32 -11.64
C THR A 113 -5.09 6.59 -10.80
N PRO A 114 -6.30 7.14 -10.63
CA PRO A 114 -6.60 8.11 -9.59
C PRO A 114 -7.07 7.39 -8.32
N ASP A 115 -7.08 8.09 -7.18
CA ASP A 115 -7.77 7.69 -5.95
C ASP A 115 -7.24 6.38 -5.30
N GLU A 116 -5.97 6.01 -5.55
CA GLU A 116 -5.32 4.87 -4.88
C GLU A 116 -5.26 5.11 -3.38
N GLU A 117 -4.82 6.27 -2.97
CA GLU A 117 -4.57 6.69 -1.59
C GLU A 117 -5.82 6.73 -0.69
N ILE A 118 -6.98 6.64 -1.29
CA ILE A 118 -8.26 6.49 -0.59
C ILE A 118 -8.89 5.10 -0.82
N GLY A 119 -8.12 4.16 -1.39
CA GLY A 119 -8.54 2.78 -1.63
C GLY A 119 -9.58 2.62 -2.75
N MET A 120 -9.63 3.53 -3.71
CA MET A 120 -10.61 3.55 -4.81
C MET A 120 -9.98 3.42 -6.19
N GLY A 121 -8.66 3.41 -6.31
CA GLY A 121 -7.92 3.44 -7.57
C GLY A 121 -8.33 2.37 -8.58
N ALA A 122 -8.43 1.13 -8.12
CA ALA A 122 -8.87 0.02 -8.96
C ALA A 122 -10.39 -0.07 -9.13
N SER A 123 -11.21 0.76 -8.48
CA SER A 123 -12.68 0.59 -8.44
C SER A 123 -13.32 0.59 -9.82
N PHE A 124 -12.93 1.52 -10.67
CA PHE A 124 -13.43 1.68 -12.03
C PHE A 124 -12.43 1.24 -13.11
N PHE A 125 -11.38 0.53 -12.73
CA PHE A 125 -10.38 0.05 -13.69
C PHE A 125 -11.01 -0.98 -14.63
N ASP A 126 -10.97 -0.70 -15.91
CA ASP A 126 -11.45 -1.59 -16.97
C ASP A 126 -10.35 -2.59 -17.34
N VAL A 127 -10.32 -3.71 -16.63
CA VAL A 127 -9.34 -4.79 -16.84
C VAL A 127 -9.40 -5.33 -18.27
N ALA A 128 -10.59 -5.52 -18.81
CA ALA A 128 -10.78 -6.05 -20.18
C ALA A 128 -10.28 -5.04 -21.22
N GLY A 129 -10.63 -3.75 -21.08
CA GLY A 129 -10.18 -2.70 -21.98
C GLY A 129 -8.69 -2.37 -21.83
N PHE A 130 -8.10 -2.59 -20.67
CA PHE A 130 -6.65 -2.46 -20.44
C PHE A 130 -5.86 -3.50 -21.23
N GLY A 131 -6.33 -4.75 -21.28
CA GLY A 131 -5.91 -5.79 -22.19
C GLY A 131 -4.48 -6.30 -21.96
N ALA A 132 -4.00 -6.29 -20.72
CA ALA A 132 -2.78 -6.98 -20.32
C ALA A 132 -3.11 -8.40 -19.82
N ASP A 133 -2.19 -9.35 -20.04
CA ASP A 133 -2.31 -10.72 -19.53
C ASP A 133 -2.01 -10.78 -18.04
N PHE A 134 -1.07 -9.97 -17.56
CA PHE A 134 -0.77 -9.67 -16.17
C PHE A 134 -0.12 -8.28 -16.08
N ALA A 135 -0.01 -7.73 -14.87
CA ALA A 135 0.52 -6.38 -14.67
C ALA A 135 1.42 -6.30 -13.44
N TYR A 136 2.06 -5.15 -13.28
CA TYR A 136 2.78 -4.74 -12.07
C TYR A 136 2.40 -3.30 -11.76
N THR A 137 2.09 -3.02 -10.49
CA THR A 137 2.13 -1.64 -10.00
C THR A 137 3.57 -1.27 -9.68
N LEU A 138 3.99 -0.06 -10.01
CA LEU A 138 5.29 0.49 -9.60
C LEU A 138 5.07 1.42 -8.39
N ASP A 139 4.65 0.83 -7.29
CA ASP A 139 4.16 1.51 -6.10
C ASP A 139 4.79 0.95 -4.80
N GLY A 140 5.88 0.20 -4.96
CA GLY A 140 6.67 -0.31 -3.84
C GLY A 140 7.69 0.70 -3.31
N GLY A 141 8.31 0.39 -2.17
CA GLY A 141 9.29 1.25 -1.50
C GLY A 141 10.72 1.16 -2.04
N ASP A 142 11.62 0.64 -1.20
CA ASP A 142 13.07 0.53 -1.50
C ASP A 142 13.31 -0.23 -2.80
N ILE A 143 14.24 0.26 -3.62
CA ILE A 143 14.57 -0.31 -4.95
C ILE A 143 14.98 -1.79 -4.91
N THR A 144 15.30 -2.32 -3.75
CA THR A 144 15.66 -3.73 -3.56
C THR A 144 14.48 -4.62 -3.22
N ASP A 145 13.30 -4.07 -2.95
CA ASP A 145 12.15 -4.81 -2.46
C ASP A 145 11.03 -4.93 -3.51
N TYR A 146 10.40 -6.10 -3.60
CA TYR A 146 9.21 -6.34 -4.41
C TYR A 146 8.15 -7.01 -3.54
N GLU A 147 6.89 -6.82 -3.88
CA GLU A 147 5.81 -7.14 -2.96
C GLU A 147 4.68 -7.89 -3.68
N TYR A 148 4.24 -8.98 -3.10
CA TYR A 148 3.14 -9.81 -3.61
C TYR A 148 2.24 -10.36 -2.50
N GLU A 149 2.39 -9.81 -1.29
CA GLU A 149 1.56 -10.11 -0.13
C GLU A 149 1.02 -8.82 0.47
N THR A 150 -0.28 -8.76 0.72
CA THR A 150 -0.97 -7.65 1.37
C THR A 150 -1.76 -8.12 2.57
N PHE A 151 -2.21 -7.22 3.43
CA PHE A 151 -3.21 -7.59 4.42
C PHE A 151 -4.53 -8.05 3.78
N ASN A 152 -5.27 -8.92 4.49
CA ASN A 152 -6.72 -8.96 4.43
C ASN A 152 -7.25 -7.84 5.32
N ALA A 153 -8.28 -7.14 4.90
CA ALA A 153 -8.73 -5.90 5.51
C ALA A 153 -10.24 -5.85 5.69
N ALA A 154 -10.67 -5.43 6.88
CA ALA A 154 -12.06 -5.08 7.15
C ALA A 154 -12.15 -3.78 7.93
N LYS A 155 -13.23 -3.04 7.67
CA LYS A 155 -13.74 -1.97 8.55
C LYS A 155 -14.82 -2.56 9.43
N THR A 156 -14.76 -2.28 10.73
CA THR A 156 -15.80 -2.71 11.66
C THR A 156 -16.31 -1.51 12.44
N VAL A 157 -17.62 -1.29 12.41
CA VAL A 157 -18.30 -0.29 13.22
C VAL A 157 -19.06 -1.00 14.34
N VAL A 158 -18.71 -0.66 15.57
CA VAL A 158 -19.40 -1.16 16.77
C VAL A 158 -20.28 -0.06 17.32
N THR A 159 -21.58 -0.28 17.35
CA THR A 159 -22.56 0.63 17.97
C THR A 159 -22.93 0.11 19.36
N ILE A 160 -22.75 0.95 20.36
CA ILE A 160 -23.18 0.67 21.72
C ILE A 160 -24.42 1.49 22.04
N ASN A 161 -25.51 0.79 22.35
CA ASN A 161 -26.79 1.37 22.75
C ASN A 161 -26.88 1.42 24.26
N GLY A 162 -26.87 2.62 24.81
CA GLY A 162 -27.00 2.89 26.23
C GLY A 162 -28.45 3.17 26.65
N PHE A 163 -28.56 3.69 27.84
CA PHE A 163 -29.81 4.24 28.37
C PHE A 163 -29.45 5.40 29.30
N SER A 164 -29.77 6.62 28.90
CA SER A 164 -29.48 7.84 29.65
C SER A 164 -30.67 8.25 30.50
N ILE A 165 -30.39 8.66 31.74
CA ILE A 165 -31.35 9.18 32.68
C ILE A 165 -30.64 10.23 33.55
N HIS A 166 -31.42 11.09 34.26
CA HIS A 166 -30.85 12.12 35.14
C HIS A 166 -29.82 11.51 36.13
N PRO A 167 -28.57 11.97 36.16
CA PRO A 167 -27.49 11.35 36.95
C PRO A 167 -27.81 11.17 38.42
N GLY A 168 -28.51 12.12 39.01
CA GLY A 168 -28.90 12.09 40.45
C GLY A 168 -29.90 10.98 40.80
N THR A 169 -30.58 10.35 39.82
CA THR A 169 -31.57 9.29 40.01
C THR A 169 -31.27 8.05 39.21
N SER A 170 -30.02 7.89 38.74
CA SER A 170 -29.58 6.91 37.75
C SER A 170 -29.14 5.57 38.34
N LYS A 171 -29.06 5.42 39.67
CA LYS A 171 -28.61 4.20 40.31
C LYS A 171 -29.42 2.99 39.82
N ASP A 172 -28.71 1.93 39.38
CA ASP A 172 -29.25 0.67 38.88
C ASP A 172 -30.14 0.81 37.63
N LYS A 173 -30.10 1.95 36.93
CA LYS A 173 -30.92 2.25 35.74
C LYS A 173 -30.09 2.67 34.54
N MET A 174 -29.13 3.61 34.73
CA MET A 174 -28.33 4.13 33.63
C MET A 174 -27.39 3.06 33.07
N ARG A 175 -27.36 2.97 31.75
CA ARG A 175 -26.34 2.23 30.99
C ARG A 175 -25.60 3.23 30.12
N ASN A 176 -24.43 3.67 30.59
CA ASN A 176 -23.65 4.68 29.89
C ASN A 176 -22.89 4.05 28.72
N ALA A 177 -23.31 4.37 27.49
CA ALA A 177 -22.73 3.81 26.27
C ALA A 177 -21.23 4.07 26.13
N LEU A 178 -20.71 5.21 26.58
CA LEU A 178 -19.28 5.50 26.55
C LEU A 178 -18.48 4.55 27.45
N LEU A 179 -18.97 4.27 28.67
CA LEU A 179 -18.29 3.35 29.58
C LEU A 179 -18.35 1.91 29.06
N ILE A 180 -19.49 1.52 28.46
CA ILE A 180 -19.66 0.21 27.85
C ILE A 180 -18.77 0.08 26.60
N ALA A 181 -18.57 1.14 25.80
CA ALA A 181 -17.66 1.17 24.68
C ALA A 181 -16.19 0.93 25.12
N MET A 182 -15.79 1.55 26.23
CA MET A 182 -14.47 1.31 26.83
C MET A 182 -14.33 -0.15 27.32
N GLU A 183 -15.39 -0.72 27.91
CA GLU A 183 -15.44 -2.12 28.31
C GLU A 183 -15.33 -3.04 27.10
N TYR A 184 -16.05 -2.77 25.99
CA TYR A 184 -15.95 -3.51 24.74
C TYR A 184 -14.52 -3.53 24.22
N ASN A 185 -13.88 -2.35 24.11
CA ASN A 185 -12.49 -2.26 23.65
C ASN A 185 -11.52 -3.05 24.53
N ALA A 186 -11.76 -3.10 25.85
CA ALA A 186 -10.92 -3.86 26.77
C ALA A 186 -11.06 -5.39 26.64
N LEU A 187 -12.05 -5.90 25.90
CA LEU A 187 -12.20 -7.32 25.59
C LEU A 187 -11.35 -7.77 24.42
N LEU A 188 -10.82 -6.85 23.62
CA LEU A 188 -9.90 -7.14 22.52
C LEU A 188 -8.46 -7.23 23.03
N PRO A 189 -7.57 -7.98 22.33
CA PRO A 189 -6.17 -8.12 22.73
C PRO A 189 -5.44 -6.77 22.78
N ALA A 190 -4.99 -6.36 23.93
CA ALA A 190 -4.45 -5.01 24.17
C ALA A 190 -3.13 -4.72 23.41
N LEU A 191 -2.36 -5.74 23.06
CA LEU A 191 -1.08 -5.62 22.36
C LEU A 191 -1.19 -5.92 20.85
N GLU A 192 -2.36 -6.30 20.35
CA GLU A 192 -2.58 -6.51 18.93
C GLU A 192 -3.07 -5.22 18.26
N THR A 193 -2.22 -4.20 18.29
CA THR A 193 -2.46 -2.87 17.73
C THR A 193 -1.32 -2.47 16.79
N PRO A 194 -1.49 -1.49 15.90
CA PRO A 194 -0.40 -1.05 15.01
C PRO A 194 0.89 -0.65 15.73
N ALA A 195 0.78 -0.11 16.94
CA ALA A 195 1.94 0.31 17.74
C ALA A 195 2.75 -0.86 18.36
N HIS A 196 2.23 -2.08 18.30
CA HIS A 196 2.82 -3.25 18.95
C HIS A 196 3.04 -4.44 18.01
N THR A 197 2.75 -4.27 16.73
CA THR A 197 2.82 -5.36 15.74
C THR A 197 3.69 -5.00 14.55
N GLU A 198 4.38 -5.98 13.99
CA GLU A 198 5.26 -5.84 12.82
C GLU A 198 5.14 -7.04 11.88
N GLY A 199 5.77 -6.95 10.70
CA GLY A 199 5.81 -8.04 9.72
C GLY A 199 4.42 -8.60 9.40
N TYR A 200 4.24 -9.90 9.60
CA TYR A 200 2.98 -10.63 9.33
C TYR A 200 1.93 -10.53 10.44
N GLU A 201 2.23 -9.85 11.53
CA GLU A 201 1.31 -9.76 12.67
C GLU A 201 0.13 -8.85 12.35
N GLY A 202 -1.08 -9.39 12.54
CA GLY A 202 -2.31 -8.65 12.35
C GLY A 202 -2.69 -7.82 13.59
N PHE A 203 -3.67 -6.92 13.42
CA PHE A 203 -4.07 -6.01 14.48
C PHE A 203 -5.55 -5.61 14.45
N PHE A 204 -6.00 -5.04 15.56
CA PHE A 204 -7.20 -4.22 15.70
C PHE A 204 -6.77 -2.77 15.92
N HIS A 205 -7.22 -1.86 15.08
CA HIS A 205 -6.94 -0.44 15.27
C HIS A 205 -8.22 0.35 15.47
N LEU A 206 -8.46 0.80 16.69
CA LEU A 206 -9.53 1.74 16.98
C LEU A 206 -9.13 3.12 16.42
N GLN A 207 -9.74 3.49 15.29
CA GLN A 207 -9.47 4.77 14.63
C GLN A 207 -10.25 5.92 15.26
N GLU A 208 -11.53 5.68 15.54
CA GLU A 208 -12.42 6.70 16.05
C GLU A 208 -13.38 6.14 17.12
N MET A 209 -13.68 6.98 18.11
CA MET A 209 -14.73 6.72 19.09
C MET A 209 -15.54 7.99 19.32
N HIS A 210 -16.83 7.94 19.05
CA HIS A 210 -17.76 9.04 19.24
C HIS A 210 -18.95 8.63 20.10
N GLY A 211 -19.53 9.57 20.83
CA GLY A 211 -20.78 9.27 21.50
C GLY A 211 -21.15 10.13 22.70
N LYS A 212 -22.24 9.70 23.30
CA LYS A 212 -22.82 10.22 24.54
C LYS A 212 -23.31 9.04 25.38
N ALA A 213 -23.79 9.31 26.58
CA ALA A 213 -24.30 8.27 27.49
C ALA A 213 -25.41 7.38 26.86
N GLU A 214 -26.20 7.91 25.94
CA GLU A 214 -27.29 7.20 25.25
C GLU A 214 -26.80 6.27 24.13
N ARG A 215 -25.76 6.68 23.38
CA ARG A 215 -25.21 5.93 22.26
C ARG A 215 -23.75 6.28 22.03
N ALA A 216 -22.94 5.28 21.72
CA ALA A 216 -21.56 5.44 21.28
C ALA A 216 -21.27 4.58 20.05
N THR A 217 -20.28 5.00 19.27
CA THR A 217 -19.75 4.23 18.14
C THR A 217 -18.24 4.13 18.24
N LEU A 218 -17.70 2.96 17.89
CA LEU A 218 -16.28 2.71 17.76
C LEU A 218 -16.03 2.25 16.32
N GLU A 219 -15.07 2.86 15.65
CA GLU A 219 -14.67 2.47 14.30
C GLU A 219 -13.30 1.81 14.34
N TYR A 220 -13.24 0.58 13.86
CA TYR A 220 -12.00 -0.22 13.80
C TYR A 220 -11.59 -0.52 12.37
N ILE A 221 -10.28 -0.58 12.15
CA ILE A 221 -9.70 -1.35 11.06
C ILE A 221 -9.18 -2.67 11.63
N VAL A 222 -9.50 -3.77 10.94
CA VAL A 222 -9.02 -5.12 11.28
C VAL A 222 -8.14 -5.61 10.15
N ARG A 223 -6.95 -6.08 10.46
CA ARG A 223 -5.93 -6.51 9.49
C ARG A 223 -5.28 -7.82 9.91
N ASP A 224 -5.04 -8.70 8.95
CA ASP A 224 -4.17 -9.88 9.10
C ASP A 224 -3.74 -10.39 7.71
N HIS A 225 -2.51 -10.87 7.56
CA HIS A 225 -2.07 -11.49 6.31
C HIS A 225 -2.67 -12.88 6.12
N ASP A 226 -2.83 -13.64 7.19
CA ASP A 226 -3.44 -14.96 7.16
C ASP A 226 -4.97 -14.88 7.15
N MET A 227 -5.61 -15.44 6.13
CA MET A 227 -7.06 -15.41 5.97
C MET A 227 -7.80 -16.06 7.15
N LYS A 228 -7.27 -17.15 7.71
CA LYS A 228 -7.90 -17.83 8.84
C LYS A 228 -7.85 -16.95 10.09
N ARG A 229 -6.69 -16.36 10.39
CA ARG A 229 -6.53 -15.42 11.51
C ARG A 229 -7.39 -14.17 11.32
N PHE A 230 -7.50 -13.68 10.10
CA PHE A 230 -8.38 -12.57 9.78
C PHE A 230 -9.84 -12.87 10.13
N GLN A 231 -10.37 -14.07 9.76
CA GLN A 231 -11.71 -14.49 10.14
C GLN A 231 -11.82 -14.68 11.66
N GLU A 232 -10.81 -15.23 12.32
CA GLU A 232 -10.77 -15.36 13.78
C GLU A 232 -10.83 -13.99 14.48
N ARG A 233 -10.14 -12.96 13.94
CA ARG A 233 -10.23 -11.58 14.45
C ARG A 233 -11.63 -11.00 14.34
N LYS A 234 -12.28 -11.14 13.20
CA LYS A 234 -13.67 -10.70 13.05
C LYS A 234 -14.59 -11.41 14.06
N ALA A 235 -14.44 -12.71 14.20
CA ALA A 235 -15.19 -13.49 15.19
C ALA A 235 -14.90 -13.08 16.65
N MET A 236 -13.69 -12.56 16.96
CA MET A 236 -13.41 -12.02 18.29
C MET A 236 -14.23 -10.76 18.57
N MET A 237 -14.42 -9.89 17.57
CA MET A 237 -15.25 -8.68 17.73
C MET A 237 -16.72 -9.06 17.99
N ASP A 238 -17.24 -10.04 17.28
CA ASP A 238 -18.60 -10.55 17.54
C ASP A 238 -18.74 -11.15 18.94
N LYS A 239 -17.77 -11.95 19.38
CA LYS A 239 -17.74 -12.53 20.73
C LYS A 239 -17.64 -11.45 21.82
N ALA A 240 -16.92 -10.38 21.58
CA ALA A 240 -16.88 -9.23 22.51
C ALA A 240 -18.27 -8.60 22.63
N ALA A 241 -18.98 -8.40 21.53
CA ALA A 241 -20.36 -7.90 21.52
C ALA A 241 -21.31 -8.82 22.28
N GLU A 242 -21.19 -10.14 22.08
CA GLU A 242 -21.98 -11.11 22.84
C GLU A 242 -21.72 -11.05 24.37
N GLN A 243 -20.46 -10.76 24.77
CA GLN A 243 -20.14 -10.58 26.19
C GLN A 243 -20.77 -9.31 26.77
N ILE A 244 -20.76 -8.22 26.02
CA ILE A 244 -21.43 -6.97 26.38
C ILE A 244 -22.95 -7.22 26.51
N ASP A 245 -23.55 -7.89 25.53
CA ASP A 245 -24.98 -8.20 25.53
C ASP A 245 -25.41 -9.08 26.70
N ARG A 246 -24.58 -10.07 27.05
CA ARG A 246 -24.83 -10.90 28.24
C ARG A 246 -24.85 -10.10 29.54
N ARG A 247 -24.02 -9.07 29.63
CA ARG A 247 -23.92 -8.23 30.84
C ARG A 247 -24.95 -7.12 30.89
N TRP A 248 -25.19 -6.47 29.75
CA TRP A 248 -25.97 -5.23 29.70
C TRP A 248 -27.36 -5.39 29.05
N GLY A 249 -27.64 -6.54 28.47
CA GLY A 249 -28.88 -6.87 27.76
C GLY A 249 -28.68 -6.96 26.24
N ALA A 250 -29.47 -7.81 25.61
CA ALA A 250 -29.41 -8.04 24.16
C ALA A 250 -29.58 -6.76 23.36
N GLY A 251 -28.77 -6.59 22.30
CA GLY A 251 -28.78 -5.43 21.41
C GLY A 251 -28.05 -4.20 21.98
N THR A 252 -27.34 -4.35 23.11
CA THR A 252 -26.48 -3.28 23.66
C THR A 252 -25.28 -3.04 22.77
N ALA A 253 -24.63 -4.09 22.25
CA ALA A 253 -23.54 -3.98 21.28
C ALA A 253 -23.96 -4.56 19.91
N VAL A 254 -23.82 -3.77 18.86
CA VAL A 254 -24.11 -4.17 17.49
C VAL A 254 -22.85 -3.99 16.66
N VAL A 255 -22.37 -5.07 16.05
CA VAL A 255 -21.18 -5.10 15.20
C VAL A 255 -21.58 -5.12 13.74
N ASP A 256 -21.03 -4.23 12.94
CA ASP A 256 -21.14 -4.21 11.48
C ASP A 256 -19.74 -4.26 10.89
N THR A 257 -19.40 -5.39 10.28
CA THR A 257 -18.07 -5.62 9.67
C THR A 257 -18.19 -5.73 8.16
N GLN A 258 -17.41 -4.95 7.44
CA GLN A 258 -17.34 -4.95 5.98
C GLN A 258 -15.91 -5.21 5.53
N ASP A 259 -15.73 -6.27 4.75
CA ASP A 259 -14.44 -6.58 4.14
C ASP A 259 -14.13 -5.53 3.05
N GLN A 260 -12.87 -5.07 3.00
CA GLN A 260 -12.42 -4.02 2.10
C GLN A 260 -11.59 -4.59 0.93
N TYR A 261 -10.59 -5.40 1.24
CA TYR A 261 -9.74 -6.10 0.28
C TYR A 261 -9.13 -7.34 0.93
N TYR A 262 -8.49 -8.18 0.12
CA TYR A 262 -7.86 -9.41 0.57
C TYR A 262 -6.40 -9.50 0.14
N ASN A 263 -5.63 -10.36 0.83
CA ASN A 263 -4.24 -10.62 0.50
C ASN A 263 -4.12 -11.16 -0.93
N MET A 264 -3.39 -10.44 -1.79
CA MET A 264 -3.20 -10.84 -3.19
C MET A 264 -2.43 -12.17 -3.31
N TYR A 265 -1.65 -12.56 -2.31
CA TYR A 265 -0.94 -13.83 -2.29
C TYR A 265 -1.87 -15.04 -2.47
N GLU A 266 -3.08 -14.98 -1.95
CA GLU A 266 -4.04 -16.09 -2.08
C GLU A 266 -4.36 -16.44 -3.54
N VAL A 267 -4.20 -15.49 -4.44
CA VAL A 267 -4.36 -15.68 -5.90
C VAL A 267 -3.00 -15.88 -6.56
N LEU A 268 -2.00 -15.03 -6.22
CA LEU A 268 -0.68 -15.02 -6.86
C LEU A 268 0.14 -16.29 -6.61
N LYS A 269 -0.08 -17.00 -5.49
CA LYS A 269 0.65 -18.24 -5.14
C LYS A 269 0.56 -19.34 -6.20
N ASP A 270 -0.49 -19.33 -7.02
CA ASP A 270 -0.68 -20.28 -8.12
C ASP A 270 -0.06 -19.78 -9.44
N HIS A 271 0.56 -18.58 -9.43
CA HIS A 271 1.12 -17.88 -10.60
C HIS A 271 2.50 -17.26 -10.28
N MET A 272 3.35 -18.02 -9.60
CA MET A 272 4.65 -17.52 -9.13
C MET A 272 5.61 -17.15 -10.26
N GLU A 273 5.35 -17.56 -11.51
CA GLU A 273 6.16 -17.18 -12.68
C GLU A 273 6.23 -15.67 -12.90
N ILE A 274 5.18 -14.93 -12.57
CA ILE A 274 5.22 -13.46 -12.68
C ILE A 274 6.07 -12.83 -11.58
N ILE A 275 6.14 -13.44 -10.41
CA ILE A 275 7.03 -13.03 -9.32
C ILE A 275 8.49 -13.37 -9.66
N GLU A 276 8.74 -14.56 -10.22
CA GLU A 276 10.06 -14.96 -10.72
C GLU A 276 10.55 -14.01 -11.82
N LEU A 277 9.65 -13.53 -12.69
CA LEU A 277 9.98 -12.55 -13.73
C LEU A 277 10.39 -11.21 -13.10
N ALA A 278 9.66 -10.72 -12.11
CA ALA A 278 9.99 -9.50 -11.38
C ALA A 278 11.37 -9.59 -10.73
N GLU A 279 11.64 -10.67 -9.98
CA GLU A 279 12.93 -10.90 -9.32
C GLU A 279 14.08 -11.02 -10.35
N ALA A 280 13.85 -11.71 -11.45
CA ALA A 280 14.83 -11.85 -12.53
C ALA A 280 15.12 -10.51 -13.22
N ALA A 281 14.10 -9.66 -13.40
CA ALA A 281 14.26 -8.31 -13.96
C ALA A 281 15.06 -7.40 -13.02
N MET A 282 14.81 -7.45 -11.71
CA MET A 282 15.59 -6.72 -10.69
C MET A 282 17.06 -7.14 -10.70
N LYS A 283 17.35 -8.44 -10.74
CA LYS A 283 18.71 -8.96 -10.86
C LYS A 283 19.40 -8.51 -12.14
N ALA A 284 18.70 -8.53 -13.28
CA ALA A 284 19.22 -8.06 -14.56
C ALA A 284 19.51 -6.54 -14.55
N ALA A 285 18.76 -5.76 -13.76
CA ALA A 285 18.98 -4.34 -13.58
C ALA A 285 20.13 -3.98 -12.62
N GLY A 286 20.73 -4.99 -11.96
CA GLY A 286 21.86 -4.83 -11.04
C GLY A 286 21.49 -4.84 -9.56
N VAL A 287 20.28 -5.20 -9.19
CA VAL A 287 19.90 -5.48 -7.80
C VAL A 287 20.41 -6.86 -7.44
N GLU A 288 21.51 -6.92 -6.68
CA GLU A 288 22.18 -8.21 -6.40
C GLU A 288 21.32 -9.15 -5.56
N HIS A 289 20.62 -8.60 -4.59
CA HIS A 289 19.80 -9.35 -3.64
C HIS A 289 18.40 -8.73 -3.54
N PRO A 290 17.51 -9.00 -4.51
CA PRO A 290 16.10 -8.62 -4.35
C PRO A 290 15.51 -9.24 -3.10
N THR A 291 14.78 -8.46 -2.35
CA THR A 291 14.07 -8.89 -1.14
C THR A 291 12.57 -8.78 -1.36
N HIS A 292 11.81 -9.43 -0.50
CA HIS A 292 10.38 -9.33 -0.51
C HIS A 292 9.89 -9.05 0.91
N SER A 293 8.97 -8.14 1.03
CA SER A 293 8.32 -7.77 2.29
C SER A 293 6.80 -7.82 2.16
N PRO A 294 6.09 -8.25 3.21
CA PRO A 294 4.64 -8.18 3.21
C PRO A 294 4.19 -6.73 3.40
N ILE A 295 3.29 -6.26 2.53
CA ILE A 295 2.67 -4.94 2.67
C ILE A 295 1.71 -4.94 3.85
N ARG A 296 1.88 -4.03 4.80
CA ARG A 296 0.97 -3.87 5.93
C ARG A 296 -0.21 -2.95 5.61
N GLY A 297 -0.68 -3.02 4.39
CA GLY A 297 -1.78 -2.26 3.80
C GLY A 297 -2.38 -3.01 2.62
N GLY A 298 -3.11 -2.29 1.78
CA GLY A 298 -3.57 -2.71 0.47
C GLY A 298 -2.93 -1.83 -0.60
N THR A 299 -3.04 -2.24 -1.86
CA THR A 299 -2.61 -1.48 -3.03
C THR A 299 -3.60 -1.69 -4.16
N ASP A 300 -3.53 -0.87 -5.20
CA ASP A 300 -4.27 -1.13 -6.44
C ASP A 300 -3.97 -2.54 -6.99
N GLY A 301 -2.72 -3.01 -6.85
CA GLY A 301 -2.31 -4.36 -7.26
C GLY A 301 -3.11 -5.47 -6.60
N SER A 302 -3.41 -5.35 -5.30
CA SER A 302 -4.24 -6.35 -4.60
C SER A 302 -5.68 -6.35 -5.13
N MET A 303 -6.26 -5.17 -5.33
CA MET A 303 -7.62 -5.05 -5.85
C MET A 303 -7.73 -5.53 -7.29
N LEU A 304 -6.76 -5.20 -8.15
CA LEU A 304 -6.70 -5.65 -9.55
C LEU A 304 -6.55 -7.16 -9.65
N THR A 305 -5.75 -7.76 -8.77
CA THR A 305 -5.57 -9.22 -8.71
C THR A 305 -6.91 -9.93 -8.46
N TYR A 306 -7.73 -9.43 -7.55
CA TYR A 306 -9.08 -9.97 -7.32
C TYR A 306 -10.10 -9.61 -8.41
N LYS A 307 -9.79 -8.64 -9.28
CA LYS A 307 -10.56 -8.35 -10.50
C LYS A 307 -10.13 -9.21 -11.71
N GLY A 308 -9.15 -10.11 -11.53
CA GLY A 308 -8.67 -11.03 -12.56
C GLY A 308 -7.46 -10.53 -13.34
N LEU A 309 -6.82 -9.44 -12.92
CA LEU A 309 -5.53 -8.97 -13.46
C LEU A 309 -4.46 -9.19 -12.39
N LEU A 310 -3.70 -10.29 -12.49
CA LEU A 310 -2.58 -10.58 -11.58
C LEU A 310 -1.61 -9.39 -11.55
N CYS A 311 -1.39 -8.79 -10.39
CA CYS A 311 -0.70 -7.51 -10.31
C CYS A 311 0.10 -7.35 -9.00
N PRO A 312 1.30 -7.95 -8.88
CA PRO A 312 2.22 -7.67 -7.78
C PRO A 312 2.85 -6.28 -7.91
N ASN A 313 3.50 -5.80 -6.84
CA ASN A 313 4.18 -4.52 -6.81
C ASN A 313 5.66 -4.66 -7.13
N LEU A 314 6.18 -3.71 -7.92
CA LEU A 314 7.59 -3.42 -8.12
C LEU A 314 7.96 -2.12 -7.39
N PRO A 315 9.23 -1.93 -7.02
CA PRO A 315 9.67 -0.73 -6.32
C PRO A 315 9.53 0.54 -7.18
N SER A 316 9.09 1.63 -6.56
CA SER A 316 9.10 2.99 -7.13
C SER A 316 10.27 3.86 -6.63
N ALA A 317 11.06 3.35 -5.68
CA ALA A 317 12.19 4.03 -5.06
C ALA A 317 11.80 5.26 -4.19
N GLY A 318 10.54 5.39 -3.81
CA GLY A 318 10.08 6.39 -2.85
C GLY A 318 10.39 5.99 -1.41
N HIS A 319 10.69 6.97 -0.57
CA HIS A 319 10.93 6.78 0.86
C HIS A 319 10.19 7.83 1.67
N ASN A 320 9.81 7.49 2.91
CA ASN A 320 9.09 8.36 3.85
C ASN A 320 7.81 8.96 3.26
N ALA A 321 7.08 8.16 2.50
CA ALA A 321 5.79 8.52 1.90
C ALA A 321 4.83 9.14 2.94
N HIS A 322 3.78 9.83 2.47
CA HIS A 322 2.72 10.45 3.28
C HIS A 322 3.20 11.58 4.20
N GLY A 323 4.41 12.12 3.99
CA GLY A 323 4.97 13.14 4.87
C GLY A 323 5.90 14.15 4.22
N ARG A 324 6.32 15.15 5.00
CA ARG A 324 7.22 16.22 4.57
C ARG A 324 8.67 15.78 4.33
N TYR A 325 9.03 14.61 4.81
CA TYR A 325 10.37 14.03 4.71
C TYR A 325 10.49 13.01 3.59
N GLU A 326 9.53 13.03 2.69
CA GLU A 326 9.50 12.18 1.51
C GLU A 326 10.65 12.50 0.57
N TYR A 327 11.33 11.46 0.06
CA TYR A 327 12.42 11.61 -0.87
C TYR A 327 12.54 10.41 -1.83
N ALA A 328 13.20 10.63 -2.96
CA ALA A 328 13.55 9.58 -3.92
C ALA A 328 15.01 9.73 -4.36
N PRO A 329 15.88 8.71 -4.18
CA PRO A 329 17.24 8.72 -4.68
C PRO A 329 17.28 8.60 -6.20
N VAL A 330 18.00 9.49 -6.87
CA VAL A 330 18.07 9.54 -8.35
C VAL A 330 18.61 8.24 -8.95
N GLU A 331 19.64 7.64 -8.32
CA GLU A 331 20.18 6.37 -8.80
C GLU A 331 19.22 5.20 -8.64
N SER A 332 18.37 5.22 -7.60
CA SER A 332 17.30 4.23 -7.42
C SER A 332 16.22 4.38 -8.51
N LEU A 333 15.82 5.62 -8.86
CA LEU A 333 14.90 5.86 -9.97
C LEU A 333 15.46 5.32 -11.30
N LYS A 334 16.73 5.58 -11.59
CA LYS A 334 17.42 5.04 -12.77
C LYS A 334 17.48 3.51 -12.78
N THR A 335 17.63 2.90 -11.61
CA THR A 335 17.58 1.45 -11.47
C THR A 335 16.16 0.92 -11.73
N GLY A 336 15.12 1.61 -11.26
CA GLY A 336 13.74 1.31 -11.59
C GLY A 336 13.46 1.29 -13.10
N VAL A 337 14.00 2.27 -13.83
CA VAL A 337 13.93 2.28 -15.32
C VAL A 337 14.56 1.02 -15.92
N LYS A 338 15.74 0.60 -15.42
CA LYS A 338 16.39 -0.64 -15.89
C LYS A 338 15.58 -1.88 -15.54
N ILE A 339 14.93 -1.91 -14.37
CA ILE A 339 14.03 -3.01 -13.96
C ILE A 339 12.91 -3.14 -14.97
N VAL A 340 12.20 -2.05 -15.28
CA VAL A 340 11.09 -2.05 -16.25
C VAL A 340 11.56 -2.50 -17.63
N LYS A 341 12.69 -1.97 -18.14
CA LYS A 341 13.27 -2.40 -19.43
C LYS A 341 13.61 -3.88 -19.45
N SER A 342 14.17 -4.40 -18.34
CA SER A 342 14.49 -5.82 -18.22
C SER A 342 13.24 -6.70 -18.14
N LEU A 343 12.21 -6.24 -17.45
CA LEU A 343 10.93 -6.93 -17.26
C LEU A 343 10.22 -7.23 -18.58
N VAL A 344 10.31 -6.32 -19.55
CA VAL A 344 9.67 -6.44 -20.85
C VAL A 344 10.60 -7.00 -21.94
N ALA A 345 11.84 -7.33 -21.59
CA ALA A 345 12.83 -7.86 -22.56
C ALA A 345 12.46 -9.28 -23.00
N PRO A 346 12.35 -9.55 -24.33
CA PRO A 346 11.87 -10.83 -24.84
C PRO A 346 12.61 -12.04 -24.29
N GLN A 347 13.94 -11.98 -24.22
CA GLN A 347 14.77 -13.09 -23.74
C GLN A 347 14.49 -13.45 -22.27
N LEU A 348 14.13 -12.46 -21.45
CA LEU A 348 13.78 -12.70 -20.04
C LEU A 348 12.37 -13.26 -19.92
N VAL A 349 11.41 -12.67 -20.64
CA VAL A 349 10.01 -13.12 -20.65
C VAL A 349 9.91 -14.56 -21.17
N GLU A 350 10.53 -14.90 -22.31
CA GLU A 350 10.55 -16.26 -22.84
C GLU A 350 11.19 -17.27 -21.88
N ARG A 351 12.28 -16.88 -21.23
CA ARG A 351 13.00 -17.76 -20.29
C ARG A 351 12.17 -18.10 -19.07
N VAL A 352 11.37 -17.15 -18.55
CA VAL A 352 10.64 -17.30 -17.30
C VAL A 352 9.20 -17.75 -17.53
N ILE A 353 8.48 -17.05 -18.38
CA ILE A 353 7.05 -17.30 -18.63
C ILE A 353 6.86 -18.44 -19.63
N GLY A 354 7.73 -18.57 -20.64
CA GLY A 354 7.63 -19.61 -21.68
C GLY A 354 7.92 -21.04 -21.22
N LYS A 355 8.09 -21.29 -19.92
CA LYS A 355 8.39 -22.61 -19.35
C LYS A 355 7.18 -23.41 -18.88
N LYS A 356 5.99 -22.83 -18.91
CA LYS A 356 4.75 -23.56 -18.59
C LYS A 356 4.04 -23.97 -19.87
N GLU A 357 4.27 -25.22 -20.30
CA GLU A 357 3.33 -26.01 -21.10
C GLU A 357 2.40 -26.82 -20.21
#